data_1281c694effd04379733996d09dffccb
#
_entry.id   1281c694effd04379733996d09dffccb
#
_cell.length_a   1.000
_cell.length_b   1.000
_cell.length_c   1.000
_cell.angle_alpha   90.00
_cell.angle_beta   90.00
_cell.angle_gamma   90.00
#
_symmetry.space_group_name_H-M   'P 1'
#
loop_
_entity.id
_entity.type
_entity.pdbx_description
1 polymer ?
#
loop_
_entity_poly.entity_id
_entity_poly.type
_entity_poly.pdbx_seq_one_letter_code
_entity_poly.pdbx_strand_id
1 'polypeptide(L)'
;MKRIFPILILVIAIAGQATAAVQTQNKLIVKSKRELDVKYLLYLPKDHAAKPEKKWPLILFLHGAGERGDDLNRVKVHGPPKLVEKGEAMEFIVVSPQCPKGMVWNDEVLITLLDDVAKRYRADVTRLYLTGLSMGGYGTWSLGLTHCDRFAAIAPICGGGDFIKAYNAGDANGKALKTLGVWAFHGAKDPVVPLAESKRMVATLKKFGHPGPKLTVYPEAKHDSWTKTYANPELYKWFLQHQRK
;
A
#
# COMPACT_ATOMS: atom_id res chain seq x y z
N MET A 1 -73.90 -56.70 32.15
CA MET A 1 -73.15 -56.89 30.90
C MET A 1 -72.63 -55.53 30.42
N LYS A 2 -71.36 -55.26 30.66
CA LYS A 2 -70.70 -54.02 30.19
C LYS A 2 -70.00 -54.26 28.85
N ARG A 3 -70.47 -53.57 27.82
CA ARG A 3 -69.84 -53.66 26.48
C ARG A 3 -68.61 -52.76 26.43
N ILE A 4 -67.45 -53.36 26.21
CA ILE A 4 -66.21 -52.64 26.01
C ILE A 4 -66.08 -52.40 24.50
N PHE A 5 -66.06 -51.12 24.06
CA PHE A 5 -65.73 -50.75 22.68
C PHE A 5 -64.20 -50.58 22.56
N PRO A 6 -63.55 -51.20 21.59
CA PRO A 6 -62.13 -50.93 21.36
C PRO A 6 -61.94 -49.56 20.71
N ILE A 7 -61.09 -48.74 21.37
CA ILE A 7 -60.64 -47.47 20.79
C ILE A 7 -59.56 -47.79 19.76
N LEU A 8 -59.90 -47.55 18.49
CA LEU A 8 -58.93 -47.62 17.38
C LEU A 8 -58.06 -46.36 17.42
N ILE A 9 -56.80 -46.47 17.86
CA ILE A 9 -55.84 -45.39 17.79
C ILE A 9 -55.28 -45.35 16.35
N LEU A 10 -55.72 -44.37 15.58
CA LEU A 10 -55.18 -44.07 14.28
C LEU A 10 -53.81 -43.34 14.48
N VAL A 11 -52.70 -44.02 14.31
CA VAL A 11 -51.38 -43.40 14.25
C VAL A 11 -51.18 -42.75 12.90
N ILE A 12 -51.39 -41.46 12.84
CA ILE A 12 -51.04 -40.67 11.63
C ILE A 12 -49.51 -40.50 11.69
N ALA A 13 -48.80 -41.28 10.85
CA ALA A 13 -47.39 -41.02 10.60
C ALA A 13 -47.27 -39.71 9.78
N ILE A 14 -46.95 -38.63 10.44
CA ILE A 14 -46.54 -37.38 9.76
C ILE A 14 -45.15 -37.67 9.18
N ALA A 15 -45.13 -38.02 7.90
CA ALA A 15 -43.86 -38.00 7.14
C ALA A 15 -43.37 -36.55 7.10
N GLY A 16 -42.40 -36.26 7.98
CA GLY A 16 -41.67 -35.00 7.95
C GLY A 16 -40.99 -34.86 6.58
N GLN A 17 -41.53 -34.03 5.71
CA GLN A 17 -40.78 -33.61 4.53
C GLN A 17 -39.55 -32.86 5.03
N ALA A 18 -38.36 -33.45 4.83
CA ALA A 18 -37.13 -32.72 5.01
C ALA A 18 -37.11 -31.57 4.03
N THR A 19 -37.40 -30.35 4.50
CA THR A 19 -37.24 -29.15 3.71
C THR A 19 -35.76 -29.01 3.37
N ALA A 20 -35.42 -29.05 2.08
CA ALA A 20 -34.07 -28.80 1.61
C ALA A 20 -33.58 -27.45 2.18
N ALA A 21 -32.36 -27.41 2.70
CA ALA A 21 -31.77 -26.17 3.18
C ALA A 21 -31.72 -25.15 2.03
N VAL A 22 -32.43 -24.04 2.18
CA VAL A 22 -32.47 -22.97 1.17
C VAL A 22 -31.43 -21.92 1.53
N GLN A 23 -30.47 -21.72 0.64
CA GLN A 23 -29.52 -20.60 0.76
C GLN A 23 -30.22 -19.30 0.38
N THR A 24 -30.20 -18.31 1.30
CA THR A 24 -30.82 -16.99 1.07
C THR A 24 -29.74 -15.93 0.85
N GLN A 25 -30.05 -14.97 -0.04
CA GLN A 25 -29.22 -13.79 -0.25
C GLN A 25 -29.58 -12.72 0.78
N ASN A 26 -28.57 -12.24 1.51
CA ASN A 26 -28.75 -11.23 2.54
C ASN A 26 -27.77 -10.06 2.29
N LYS A 27 -28.18 -8.83 2.68
CA LYS A 27 -27.35 -7.63 2.59
C LYS A 27 -27.28 -6.98 3.97
N LEU A 28 -26.07 -6.81 4.47
CA LEU A 28 -25.78 -6.01 5.65
C LEU A 28 -25.06 -4.72 5.24
N ILE A 29 -25.63 -3.56 5.62
CA ILE A 29 -24.97 -2.27 5.43
C ILE A 29 -24.24 -1.92 6.73
N VAL A 30 -22.90 -1.99 6.69
CA VAL A 30 -22.06 -1.59 7.81
C VAL A 30 -21.64 -0.13 7.60
N LYS A 31 -22.10 0.77 8.48
CA LYS A 31 -21.64 2.16 8.54
C LYS A 31 -20.57 2.22 9.62
N SER A 32 -19.30 2.35 9.24
CA SER A 32 -18.19 2.60 10.16
C SER A 32 -17.79 4.07 10.07
N LYS A 33 -17.98 4.81 11.17
CA LYS A 33 -17.35 6.13 11.37
C LYS A 33 -16.25 5.92 12.39
N ARG A 34 -15.01 5.75 11.93
CA ARG A 34 -13.84 5.75 12.78
C ARG A 34 -13.04 7.00 12.46
N GLU A 35 -12.93 7.91 13.44
CA GLU A 35 -11.96 8.99 13.37
C GLU A 35 -10.57 8.38 13.63
N LEU A 36 -9.60 8.69 12.80
CA LEU A 36 -8.24 8.23 12.92
C LEU A 36 -7.30 9.43 12.90
N ASP A 37 -6.59 9.63 14.01
CA ASP A 37 -5.51 10.59 14.06
C ASP A 37 -4.29 10.06 13.30
N VAL A 38 -3.95 10.72 12.20
CA VAL A 38 -2.77 10.36 11.40
C VAL A 38 -1.67 11.35 11.69
N LYS A 39 -0.69 10.96 12.49
CA LYS A 39 0.53 11.74 12.72
C LYS A 39 1.48 11.56 11.54
N TYR A 40 2.06 12.65 11.04
CA TYR A 40 3.01 12.58 9.92
C TYR A 40 4.05 13.70 9.98
N LEU A 41 5.23 13.44 9.42
CA LEU A 41 6.22 14.47 9.11
C LEU A 41 5.92 15.03 7.73
N LEU A 42 6.08 16.35 7.60
CA LEU A 42 5.98 17.05 6.33
C LEU A 42 7.25 17.84 6.08
N TYR A 43 7.86 17.62 4.93
CA TYR A 43 8.93 18.46 4.41
C TYR A 43 8.45 19.20 3.18
N LEU A 44 8.75 20.47 3.12
CA LEU A 44 8.50 21.35 1.95
C LEU A 44 9.85 21.78 1.36
N PRO A 45 9.99 21.79 0.03
CA PRO A 45 11.19 22.30 -0.62
C PRO A 45 11.55 23.71 -0.18
N LYS A 46 12.85 24.02 -0.09
CA LYS A 46 13.33 25.32 0.40
C LYS A 46 12.64 26.53 -0.26
N ASP A 47 12.38 26.42 -1.57
CA ASP A 47 11.76 27.50 -2.35
C ASP A 47 10.22 27.43 -2.38
N HIS A 48 9.60 26.54 -1.63
CA HIS A 48 8.14 26.29 -1.70
C HIS A 48 7.33 27.57 -1.43
N ALA A 49 7.71 28.33 -0.40
CA ALA A 49 7.03 29.61 -0.07
C ALA A 49 7.32 30.70 -1.09
N ALA A 50 8.57 30.76 -1.60
CA ALA A 50 9.00 31.78 -2.55
C ALA A 50 8.43 31.61 -3.97
N LYS A 51 7.91 30.42 -4.29
CA LYS A 51 7.37 30.10 -5.62
C LYS A 51 5.91 29.66 -5.52
N PRO A 52 4.95 30.57 -5.24
CA PRO A 52 3.56 30.24 -4.96
C PRO A 52 2.83 29.57 -6.14
N GLU A 53 3.22 29.85 -7.38
CA GLU A 53 2.60 29.28 -8.58
C GLU A 53 3.17 27.90 -8.96
N LYS A 54 4.31 27.53 -8.38
CA LYS A 54 4.94 26.24 -8.70
C LYS A 54 4.18 25.10 -8.03
N LYS A 55 3.84 24.07 -8.83
CA LYS A 55 3.41 22.76 -8.34
C LYS A 55 4.63 21.86 -8.14
N TRP A 56 4.68 21.15 -7.02
CA TRP A 56 5.83 20.37 -6.60
C TRP A 56 5.57 18.87 -6.69
N PRO A 57 6.54 18.08 -7.15
CA PRO A 57 6.43 16.63 -7.04
C PRO A 57 6.35 16.22 -5.56
N LEU A 58 5.63 15.13 -5.28
CA LEU A 58 5.40 14.66 -3.92
C LEU A 58 5.82 13.20 -3.76
N ILE A 59 6.55 12.90 -2.69
CA ILE A 59 6.88 11.54 -2.24
C ILE A 59 6.07 11.23 -0.98
N LEU A 60 5.28 10.16 -1.02
CA LEU A 60 4.72 9.51 0.16
C LEU A 60 5.68 8.39 0.59
N PHE A 61 6.24 8.51 1.81
CA PHE A 61 7.19 7.56 2.37
C PHE A 61 6.56 6.72 3.47
N LEU A 62 6.70 5.40 3.37
CA LEU A 62 6.19 4.43 4.33
C LEU A 62 7.34 3.74 5.06
N HIS A 63 7.42 3.95 6.37
CA HIS A 63 8.46 3.34 7.23
C HIS A 63 8.22 1.85 7.47
N GLY A 64 9.18 1.18 8.07
CA GLY A 64 9.13 -0.23 8.46
C GLY A 64 8.38 -0.50 9.76
N ALA A 65 8.33 -1.75 10.19
CA ALA A 65 7.64 -2.14 11.41
C ALA A 65 8.29 -1.58 12.69
N GLY A 66 9.59 -1.29 12.65
CA GLY A 66 10.36 -0.76 13.78
C GLY A 66 9.96 0.65 14.20
N GLU A 67 9.48 1.47 13.27
CA GLU A 67 9.17 2.89 13.48
C GLU A 67 7.71 3.13 13.87
N ARG A 68 6.91 2.07 14.02
CA ARG A 68 5.51 2.16 14.50
C ARG A 68 5.42 2.80 15.88
N GLY A 69 4.32 3.51 16.13
CA GLY A 69 4.05 4.13 17.42
C GLY A 69 3.34 5.47 17.30
N ASP A 70 3.70 6.39 18.18
CA ASP A 70 3.14 7.74 18.32
C ASP A 70 4.22 8.83 18.49
N ASP A 71 5.49 8.44 18.37
CA ASP A 71 6.67 9.33 18.39
C ASP A 71 7.22 9.49 16.97
N LEU A 72 6.95 10.63 16.35
CA LEU A 72 7.39 10.96 14.99
C LEU A 72 8.93 11.01 14.82
N ASN A 73 9.72 11.13 15.91
CA ASN A 73 11.17 11.06 15.78
C ASN A 73 11.63 9.70 15.29
N ARG A 74 10.89 8.63 15.56
CA ARG A 74 11.19 7.30 15.02
C ARG A 74 11.11 7.24 13.50
N VAL A 75 10.23 8.05 12.88
CA VAL A 75 10.09 8.10 11.41
C VAL A 75 11.30 8.72 10.73
N LYS A 76 12.10 9.52 11.45
CA LYS A 76 13.33 10.16 10.97
C LYS A 76 14.54 9.22 10.88
N VAL A 77 14.42 7.97 11.31
CA VAL A 77 15.56 7.03 11.41
C VAL A 77 16.00 6.50 10.05
N HIS A 78 15.06 6.43 9.08
CA HIS A 78 15.32 5.88 7.75
C HIS A 78 14.68 6.72 6.63
N GLY A 79 15.09 6.45 5.40
CA GLY A 79 14.47 7.00 4.19
C GLY A 79 14.61 8.50 3.98
N PRO A 80 13.74 9.10 3.15
CA PRO A 80 13.75 10.53 2.89
C PRO A 80 13.71 11.41 4.14
N PRO A 81 12.89 11.12 5.19
CA PRO A 81 12.91 11.95 6.40
C PRO A 81 14.26 11.96 7.12
N LYS A 82 15.04 10.86 7.07
CA LYS A 82 16.42 10.84 7.60
C LYS A 82 17.35 11.78 6.84
N LEU A 83 17.24 11.82 5.51
CA LEU A 83 18.06 12.70 4.68
C LEU A 83 17.76 14.16 4.98
N VAL A 84 16.47 14.50 5.06
CA VAL A 84 15.99 15.84 5.43
C VAL A 84 16.48 16.24 6.83
N GLU A 85 16.40 15.36 7.82
CA GLU A 85 16.90 15.63 9.19
C GLU A 85 18.40 15.88 9.23
N LYS A 86 19.15 15.30 8.29
CA LYS A 86 20.60 15.57 8.10
C LYS A 86 20.88 16.86 7.32
N GLY A 87 19.87 17.62 6.92
CA GLY A 87 20.02 18.87 6.19
C GLY A 87 20.10 18.71 4.67
N GLU A 88 19.85 17.51 4.13
CA GLU A 88 19.80 17.32 2.69
C GLU A 88 18.55 17.98 2.08
N ALA A 89 18.75 18.86 1.10
CA ALA A 89 17.65 19.50 0.41
C ALA A 89 17.05 18.56 -0.64
N MET A 90 15.72 18.50 -0.68
CA MET A 90 14.97 17.71 -1.68
C MET A 90 14.07 18.61 -2.51
N GLU A 91 13.92 18.30 -3.80
CA GLU A 91 13.01 19.02 -4.71
C GLU A 91 11.55 18.52 -4.62
N PHE A 92 11.24 17.71 -3.63
CA PHE A 92 9.94 17.06 -3.42
C PHE A 92 9.28 17.57 -2.15
N ILE A 93 7.96 17.68 -2.15
CA ILE A 93 7.20 17.59 -0.91
C ILE A 93 7.37 16.14 -0.41
N VAL A 94 7.76 15.96 0.87
CA VAL A 94 7.87 14.62 1.44
C VAL A 94 6.88 14.49 2.59
N VAL A 95 6.00 13.48 2.48
CA VAL A 95 4.99 13.13 3.49
C VAL A 95 5.35 11.77 4.08
N SER A 96 5.54 11.73 5.38
CA SER A 96 5.99 10.52 6.09
C SER A 96 5.08 10.27 7.28
N PRO A 97 3.94 9.57 7.08
CA PRO A 97 3.05 9.21 8.18
C PRO A 97 3.71 8.22 9.14
N GLN A 98 3.19 8.16 10.37
CA GLN A 98 3.54 7.13 11.32
C GLN A 98 2.39 6.13 11.46
N CYS A 99 2.70 4.85 11.21
CA CYS A 99 1.78 3.75 11.45
C CYS A 99 1.68 3.49 12.96
N PRO A 100 0.48 3.38 13.55
CA PRO A 100 0.33 3.09 14.97
C PRO A 100 0.94 1.74 15.38
N LYS A 101 1.29 1.60 16.67
CA LYS A 101 1.79 0.35 17.24
C LYS A 101 0.78 -0.79 17.01
N GLY A 102 1.27 -1.96 16.58
CA GLY A 102 0.45 -3.15 16.33
C GLY A 102 -0.35 -3.13 15.02
N MET A 103 -0.32 -2.02 14.27
CA MET A 103 -1.03 -1.89 12.99
C MET A 103 -0.09 -2.11 11.80
N VAL A 104 -0.70 -2.25 10.62
CA VAL A 104 -0.03 -2.21 9.32
C VAL A 104 -0.60 -1.05 8.50
N TRP A 105 0.02 -0.73 7.38
CA TRP A 105 -0.43 0.34 6.50
C TRP A 105 -1.84 0.07 5.97
N ASN A 106 -2.69 1.08 6.01
CA ASN A 106 -4.05 1.06 5.49
C ASN A 106 -4.16 1.97 4.27
N ASP A 107 -4.55 1.40 3.13
CA ASP A 107 -4.56 2.10 1.84
C ASP A 107 -5.53 3.31 1.85
N GLU A 108 -6.71 3.20 2.47
CA GLU A 108 -7.71 4.28 2.52
C GLU A 108 -7.22 5.48 3.34
N VAL A 109 -6.57 5.21 4.47
CA VAL A 109 -5.96 6.24 5.32
C VAL A 109 -4.85 6.97 4.57
N LEU A 110 -3.99 6.22 3.88
CA LEU A 110 -2.88 6.78 3.13
C LEU A 110 -3.32 7.63 1.93
N ILE A 111 -4.35 7.20 1.19
CA ILE A 111 -4.91 7.99 0.08
C ILE A 111 -5.57 9.26 0.60
N THR A 112 -6.31 9.19 1.69
CA THR A 112 -6.93 10.37 2.32
C THR A 112 -5.88 11.40 2.74
N LEU A 113 -4.79 10.95 3.39
CA LEU A 113 -3.67 11.82 3.75
C LEU A 113 -3.00 12.42 2.51
N LEU A 114 -2.74 11.60 1.49
CA LEU A 114 -2.11 12.05 0.25
C LEU A 114 -2.94 13.15 -0.43
N ASP A 115 -4.26 12.99 -0.51
CA ASP A 115 -5.18 13.96 -1.12
C ASP A 115 -5.21 15.28 -0.35
N ASP A 116 -5.31 15.20 0.98
CA ASP A 116 -5.29 16.39 1.84
C ASP A 116 -3.99 17.18 1.69
N VAL A 117 -2.84 16.50 1.75
CA VAL A 117 -1.53 17.15 1.60
C VAL A 117 -1.33 17.69 0.19
N ALA A 118 -1.70 16.93 -0.84
CA ALA A 118 -1.56 17.36 -2.22
C ALA A 118 -2.35 18.65 -2.49
N LYS A 119 -3.56 18.74 -1.96
CA LYS A 119 -4.42 19.93 -2.07
C LYS A 119 -3.84 21.11 -1.30
N ARG A 120 -3.44 20.92 -0.03
CA ARG A 120 -2.97 22.01 0.84
C ARG A 120 -1.61 22.58 0.44
N TYR A 121 -0.72 21.76 -0.08
CA TYR A 121 0.67 22.14 -0.34
C TYR A 121 1.03 22.17 -1.83
N ARG A 122 0.05 22.36 -2.70
CA ARG A 122 0.26 22.57 -4.15
C ARG A 122 1.11 21.46 -4.79
N ALA A 123 0.83 20.20 -4.45
CA ALA A 123 1.50 19.10 -5.13
C ALA A 123 1.07 19.02 -6.59
N ASP A 124 2.00 18.62 -7.44
CA ASP A 124 1.71 18.22 -8.80
C ASP A 124 1.10 16.82 -8.80
N VAL A 125 -0.21 16.73 -8.94
CA VAL A 125 -0.94 15.46 -8.89
C VAL A 125 -0.56 14.49 -10.01
N THR A 126 0.17 14.95 -11.02
CA THR A 126 0.73 14.09 -12.08
C THR A 126 2.10 13.52 -11.70
N ARG A 127 2.72 14.02 -10.63
CA ARG A 127 4.04 13.60 -10.13
C ARG A 127 3.98 13.20 -8.66
N LEU A 128 3.06 12.26 -8.36
CA LEU A 128 2.96 11.62 -7.04
C LEU A 128 3.76 10.33 -7.06
N TYR A 129 4.65 10.18 -6.10
CA TYR A 129 5.53 9.01 -5.96
C TYR A 129 5.31 8.35 -4.61
N LEU A 130 5.50 7.03 -4.58
CA LEU A 130 5.33 6.24 -3.38
C LEU A 130 6.55 5.35 -3.17
N THR A 131 7.08 5.35 -1.96
CA THR A 131 8.18 4.46 -1.59
C THR A 131 8.08 4.05 -0.13
N GLY A 132 8.67 2.92 0.23
CA GLY A 132 8.70 2.43 1.60
C GLY A 132 9.59 1.22 1.75
N LEU A 133 9.97 0.94 3.00
CA LEU A 133 10.90 -0.12 3.34
C LEU A 133 10.23 -1.20 4.20
N SER A 134 10.59 -2.48 4.01
CA SER A 134 10.10 -3.60 4.81
C SER A 134 8.55 -3.62 4.86
N MET A 135 7.92 -3.45 6.02
CA MET A 135 6.46 -3.26 6.14
C MET A 135 5.96 -2.13 5.23
N GLY A 136 6.72 -1.04 5.10
CA GLY A 136 6.43 0.04 4.14
C GLY A 136 6.62 -0.38 2.68
N GLY A 137 7.52 -1.32 2.41
CA GLY A 137 7.67 -1.93 1.09
C GLY A 137 6.43 -2.75 0.70
N TYR A 138 5.85 -3.49 1.64
CA TYR A 138 4.54 -4.14 1.47
C TYR A 138 3.42 -3.12 1.27
N GLY A 139 3.40 -2.05 2.07
CA GLY A 139 2.46 -0.93 1.89
C GLY A 139 2.60 -0.26 0.53
N THR A 140 3.83 -0.11 0.03
CA THR A 140 4.10 0.45 -1.31
C THR A 140 3.54 -0.43 -2.42
N TRP A 141 3.73 -1.75 -2.34
CA TRP A 141 3.09 -2.68 -3.27
C TRP A 141 1.56 -2.63 -3.17
N SER A 142 1.02 -2.66 -1.94
CA SER A 142 -0.43 -2.64 -1.71
C SER A 142 -1.07 -1.38 -2.28
N LEU A 143 -0.69 -0.22 -1.78
CA LEU A 143 -1.26 1.07 -2.15
C LEU A 143 -1.00 1.39 -3.62
N GLY A 144 0.23 1.16 -4.11
CA GLY A 144 0.62 1.46 -5.47
C GLY A 144 -0.11 0.62 -6.52
N LEU A 145 -0.53 -0.61 -6.19
CA LEU A 145 -1.32 -1.45 -7.10
C LEU A 145 -2.82 -1.18 -6.99
N THR A 146 -3.33 -0.96 -5.77
CA THR A 146 -4.75 -0.63 -5.56
C THR A 146 -5.11 0.70 -6.22
N HIS A 147 -4.19 1.66 -6.20
CA HIS A 147 -4.36 3.01 -6.74
C HIS A 147 -3.30 3.35 -7.79
N CYS A 148 -3.04 2.41 -8.71
CA CYS A 148 -2.02 2.58 -9.75
C CYS A 148 -2.33 3.75 -10.71
N ASP A 149 -3.56 4.22 -10.72
CA ASP A 149 -4.01 5.41 -11.42
C ASP A 149 -3.64 6.73 -10.70
N ARG A 150 -3.12 6.69 -9.49
CA ARG A 150 -2.75 7.88 -8.71
C ARG A 150 -1.25 8.19 -8.76
N PHE A 151 -0.41 7.19 -8.85
CA PHE A 151 1.03 7.34 -8.77
C PHE A 151 1.70 7.37 -10.14
N ALA A 152 2.68 8.26 -10.32
CA ALA A 152 3.55 8.26 -11.50
C ALA A 152 4.60 7.14 -11.40
N ALA A 153 5.12 6.89 -10.20
CA ALA A 153 6.06 5.81 -9.95
C ALA A 153 6.05 5.33 -8.49
N ILE A 154 6.40 4.06 -8.29
CA ILE A 154 6.55 3.43 -6.98
C ILE A 154 7.91 2.77 -6.83
N ALA A 155 8.50 2.85 -5.63
CA ALA A 155 9.77 2.21 -5.30
C ALA A 155 9.65 1.39 -4.00
N PRO A 156 9.16 0.14 -4.05
CA PRO A 156 9.10 -0.75 -2.90
C PRO A 156 10.48 -1.33 -2.58
N ILE A 157 10.87 -1.29 -1.31
CA ILE A 157 12.19 -1.75 -0.86
C ILE A 157 12.03 -2.88 0.15
N CYS A 158 12.70 -4.02 -0.07
CA CYS A 158 12.71 -5.24 0.77
C CYS A 158 11.31 -5.60 1.29
N GLY A 159 10.32 -5.57 0.41
CA GLY A 159 8.92 -5.93 0.69
C GLY A 159 8.37 -6.89 -0.36
N GLY A 160 7.19 -7.42 -0.07
CA GLY A 160 6.40 -8.24 -0.99
C GLY A 160 5.02 -7.63 -1.22
N GLY A 161 4.22 -8.27 -2.06
CA GLY A 161 2.88 -7.78 -2.40
C GLY A 161 1.88 -8.91 -2.63
N ASP A 162 0.62 -8.53 -2.82
CA ASP A 162 -0.48 -9.44 -3.08
C ASP A 162 -0.65 -9.66 -4.59
N PHE A 163 -0.69 -10.94 -5.00
CA PHE A 163 -0.96 -11.35 -6.37
C PHE A 163 -2.33 -10.84 -6.87
N ILE A 164 -3.37 -10.89 -6.01
CA ILE A 164 -4.72 -10.45 -6.39
C ILE A 164 -4.76 -8.95 -6.65
N LYS A 165 -4.03 -8.13 -5.87
CA LYS A 165 -3.93 -6.69 -6.15
C LYS A 165 -3.25 -6.42 -7.49
N ALA A 166 -2.21 -7.17 -7.84
CA ALA A 166 -1.55 -7.04 -9.14
C ALA A 166 -2.46 -7.50 -10.30
N TYR A 167 -3.22 -8.57 -10.10
CA TYR A 167 -4.23 -9.03 -11.06
C TYR A 167 -5.30 -7.95 -11.28
N ASN A 168 -5.92 -7.44 -10.22
CA ASN A 168 -6.95 -6.41 -10.29
C ASN A 168 -6.44 -5.11 -10.95
N ALA A 169 -5.18 -4.71 -10.66
CA ALA A 169 -4.56 -3.56 -11.30
C ALA A 169 -4.42 -3.77 -12.82
N GLY A 170 -4.11 -5.00 -13.27
CA GLY A 170 -4.04 -5.35 -14.67
C GLY A 170 -5.41 -5.40 -15.35
N ASP A 171 -6.41 -5.94 -14.68
CA ASP A 171 -7.77 -6.12 -15.20
C ASP A 171 -8.57 -4.81 -15.22
N ALA A 172 -8.71 -4.16 -14.06
CA ALA A 172 -9.54 -2.97 -13.92
C ALA A 172 -8.84 -1.68 -14.40
N ASN A 173 -7.51 -1.58 -14.26
CA ASN A 173 -6.72 -0.38 -14.51
C ASN A 173 -5.51 -0.63 -15.43
N GLY A 174 -5.63 -1.55 -16.39
CA GLY A 174 -4.51 -1.99 -17.22
C GLY A 174 -3.76 -0.86 -17.95
N LYS A 175 -4.45 0.23 -18.34
CA LYS A 175 -3.80 1.43 -18.91
C LYS A 175 -2.93 2.14 -17.87
N ALA A 176 -3.45 2.34 -16.65
CA ALA A 176 -2.71 2.98 -15.56
C ALA A 176 -1.52 2.11 -15.10
N LEU A 177 -1.73 0.80 -14.98
CA LEU A 177 -0.65 -0.13 -14.63
C LEU A 177 0.51 -0.09 -15.66
N LYS A 178 0.21 -0.01 -16.95
CA LYS A 178 1.22 0.06 -18.02
C LYS A 178 2.07 1.33 -17.97
N THR A 179 1.55 2.41 -17.42
CA THR A 179 2.24 3.71 -17.33
C THR A 179 2.88 3.95 -15.96
N LEU A 180 2.57 3.13 -14.95
CA LEU A 180 3.16 3.22 -13.63
C LEU A 180 4.66 2.88 -13.69
N GLY A 181 5.53 3.80 -13.26
CA GLY A 181 6.94 3.45 -13.03
C GLY A 181 7.07 2.49 -11.84
N VAL A 182 7.78 1.38 -12.01
CA VAL A 182 8.04 0.44 -10.92
C VAL A 182 9.53 0.10 -10.85
N TRP A 183 10.14 0.40 -9.71
CA TRP A 183 11.53 0.06 -9.44
C TRP A 183 11.68 -0.52 -8.03
N ALA A 184 11.70 -1.84 -7.93
CA ALA A 184 11.89 -2.54 -6.67
C ALA A 184 13.37 -2.69 -6.31
N PHE A 185 13.66 -2.73 -5.00
CA PHE A 185 15.00 -2.91 -4.47
C PHE A 185 15.01 -3.98 -3.38
N HIS A 186 16.07 -4.81 -3.33
CA HIS A 186 16.18 -5.86 -2.32
C HIS A 186 17.63 -6.26 -2.04
N GLY A 187 17.90 -6.69 -0.81
CA GLY A 187 19.17 -7.32 -0.45
C GLY A 187 19.16 -8.82 -0.82
N ALA A 188 20.24 -9.32 -1.44
CA ALA A 188 20.32 -10.73 -1.79
C ALA A 188 20.41 -11.66 -0.56
N LYS A 189 20.95 -11.14 0.54
CA LYS A 189 21.17 -11.88 1.80
C LYS A 189 20.13 -11.50 2.88
N ASP A 190 18.94 -11.03 2.46
CA ASP A 190 17.88 -10.61 3.39
C ASP A 190 17.31 -11.82 4.16
N PRO A 191 17.50 -11.90 5.51
CA PRO A 191 17.00 -13.02 6.32
C PRO A 191 15.58 -12.78 6.86
N VAL A 192 15.00 -11.59 6.66
CA VAL A 192 13.71 -11.18 7.22
C VAL A 192 12.61 -11.27 6.17
N VAL A 193 12.84 -10.66 5.02
CA VAL A 193 11.95 -10.75 3.85
C VAL A 193 12.73 -11.41 2.72
N PRO A 194 12.36 -12.61 2.30
CA PRO A 194 13.07 -13.30 1.22
C PRO A 194 13.09 -12.50 -0.08
N LEU A 195 14.24 -12.44 -0.77
CA LEU A 195 14.37 -11.79 -2.09
C LEU A 195 13.32 -12.31 -3.09
N ALA A 196 12.87 -13.55 -2.92
CA ALA A 196 11.83 -14.17 -3.73
C ALA A 196 10.53 -13.34 -3.79
N GLU A 197 10.21 -12.57 -2.73
CA GLU A 197 9.03 -11.71 -2.70
C GLU A 197 9.09 -10.60 -3.75
N SER A 198 10.19 -9.85 -3.83
CA SER A 198 10.36 -8.83 -4.88
C SER A 198 10.44 -9.45 -6.28
N LYS A 199 11.15 -10.57 -6.44
CA LYS A 199 11.21 -11.29 -7.72
C LYS A 199 9.82 -11.72 -8.18
N ARG A 200 9.01 -12.28 -7.27
CA ARG A 200 7.63 -12.71 -7.54
C ARG A 200 6.77 -11.54 -7.99
N MET A 201 6.83 -10.40 -7.30
CA MET A 201 6.02 -9.23 -7.66
C MET A 201 6.40 -8.68 -9.03
N VAL A 202 7.68 -8.54 -9.33
CA VAL A 202 8.15 -8.08 -10.65
C VAL A 202 7.71 -9.05 -11.77
N ALA A 203 7.82 -10.36 -11.55
CA ALA A 203 7.34 -11.36 -12.51
C ALA A 203 5.81 -11.29 -12.70
N THR A 204 5.07 -11.10 -11.60
CA THR A 204 3.61 -10.97 -11.61
C THR A 204 3.17 -9.74 -12.42
N LEU A 205 3.81 -8.59 -12.23
CA LEU A 205 3.49 -7.39 -13.00
C LEU A 205 3.74 -7.57 -14.50
N LYS A 206 4.85 -8.22 -14.89
CA LYS A 206 5.11 -8.58 -16.30
C LYS A 206 4.00 -9.46 -16.86
N LYS A 207 3.57 -10.47 -16.10
CA LYS A 207 2.46 -11.36 -16.49
C LYS A 207 1.15 -10.59 -16.73
N PHE A 208 0.90 -9.53 -15.97
CA PHE A 208 -0.31 -8.69 -16.11
C PHE A 208 -0.09 -7.45 -16.99
N GLY A 209 0.90 -7.49 -17.85
CA GLY A 209 1.08 -6.53 -18.95
C GLY A 209 1.83 -5.25 -18.60
N HIS A 210 2.50 -5.18 -17.44
CA HIS A 210 3.42 -4.08 -17.17
C HIS A 210 4.67 -4.19 -18.07
N PRO A 211 5.05 -3.12 -18.83
CA PRO A 211 6.05 -3.22 -19.88
C PRO A 211 7.48 -3.45 -19.38
N GLY A 212 7.81 -2.98 -18.14
CA GLY A 212 9.19 -3.05 -17.70
C GLY A 212 9.39 -2.71 -16.21
N PRO A 213 8.83 -3.50 -15.26
CA PRO A 213 9.16 -3.30 -13.85
C PRO A 213 10.63 -3.65 -13.60
N LYS A 214 11.36 -2.76 -12.90
CA LYS A 214 12.78 -2.93 -12.59
C LYS A 214 12.95 -3.58 -11.21
N LEU A 215 14.03 -4.35 -11.04
CA LEU A 215 14.49 -4.88 -9.76
C LEU A 215 16.00 -4.69 -9.65
N THR A 216 16.43 -3.95 -8.64
CA THR A 216 17.84 -3.88 -8.23
C THR A 216 18.05 -4.79 -7.04
N VAL A 217 18.99 -5.73 -7.18
CA VAL A 217 19.40 -6.63 -6.11
C VAL A 217 20.80 -6.22 -5.64
N TYR A 218 20.93 -5.94 -4.35
CA TYR A 218 22.23 -5.66 -3.74
C TYR A 218 22.85 -6.97 -3.24
N PRO A 219 23.94 -7.47 -3.86
CA PRO A 219 24.46 -8.82 -3.57
C PRO A 219 24.85 -9.06 -2.12
N GLU A 220 25.42 -8.02 -1.46
CA GLU A 220 25.93 -8.12 -0.10
C GLU A 220 24.95 -7.59 0.96
N ALA A 221 23.87 -6.92 0.57
CA ALA A 221 22.92 -6.34 1.52
C ALA A 221 22.03 -7.42 2.14
N LYS A 222 21.81 -7.26 3.42
CA LYS A 222 20.79 -7.97 4.19
C LYS A 222 19.47 -7.21 4.11
N HIS A 223 18.68 -7.21 5.20
CA HIS A 223 17.38 -6.54 5.25
C HIS A 223 17.48 -5.01 5.08
N ASP A 224 18.59 -4.40 5.47
CA ASP A 224 18.83 -2.95 5.44
C ASP A 224 19.16 -2.37 4.04
N SER A 225 18.74 -3.03 2.98
CA SER A 225 18.95 -2.58 1.58
C SER A 225 18.45 -1.15 1.32
N TRP A 226 17.51 -0.66 2.12
CA TRP A 226 17.01 0.73 2.06
C TRP A 226 18.08 1.79 2.31
N THR A 227 19.11 1.47 3.12
CA THR A 227 20.19 2.43 3.40
C THR A 227 20.91 2.82 2.11
N LYS A 228 21.30 1.83 1.29
CA LYS A 228 21.92 2.07 -0.03
C LYS A 228 20.93 2.70 -1.01
N THR A 229 19.67 2.25 -0.99
CA THR A 229 18.65 2.71 -1.94
C THR A 229 18.35 4.19 -1.76
N TYR A 230 18.09 4.65 -0.53
CA TYR A 230 17.76 6.06 -0.29
C TYR A 230 18.97 7.00 -0.36
N ALA A 231 20.20 6.49 -0.17
CA ALA A 231 21.42 7.24 -0.42
C ALA A 231 21.77 7.36 -1.92
N ASN A 232 21.06 6.63 -2.80
CA ASN A 232 21.31 6.66 -4.23
C ASN A 232 20.54 7.81 -4.91
N PRO A 233 21.21 8.85 -5.44
CA PRO A 233 20.55 9.97 -6.10
C PRO A 233 19.79 9.58 -7.36
N GLU A 234 20.15 8.44 -7.99
CA GLU A 234 19.44 7.96 -9.18
C GLU A 234 18.00 7.56 -8.90
N LEU A 235 17.64 7.19 -7.66
CA LEU A 235 16.25 6.94 -7.28
C LEU A 235 15.40 8.20 -7.47
N TYR A 236 15.88 9.34 -7.00
CA TYR A 236 15.14 10.61 -7.07
C TYR A 236 15.09 11.18 -8.47
N LYS A 237 16.19 11.07 -9.23
CA LYS A 237 16.20 11.41 -10.67
C LYS A 237 15.22 10.55 -11.44
N TRP A 238 15.18 9.25 -11.15
CA TRP A 238 14.26 8.32 -11.79
C TRP A 238 12.80 8.66 -11.47
N PHE A 239 12.45 9.02 -10.25
CA PHE A 239 11.11 9.52 -9.94
C PHE A 239 10.73 10.70 -10.84
N LEU A 240 11.60 11.71 -10.97
CA LEU A 240 11.33 12.90 -11.77
C LEU A 240 11.18 12.63 -13.28
N GLN A 241 11.66 11.49 -13.79
CA GLN A 241 11.45 11.05 -15.17
C GLN A 241 10.04 10.51 -15.42
N HIS A 242 9.25 10.26 -14.36
CA HIS A 242 7.91 9.70 -14.45
C HIS A 242 6.87 10.76 -14.15
N GLN A 243 5.90 10.86 -15.06
CA GLN A 243 4.74 11.74 -14.93
C GLN A 243 3.53 10.98 -15.44
N ARG A 244 2.42 11.08 -14.74
CA ARG A 244 1.14 10.55 -15.22
C ARG A 244 0.63 11.38 -16.38
N LYS A 245 0.09 10.69 -17.37
CA LYS A 245 -0.56 11.29 -18.54
C LYS A 245 -2.06 11.36 -18.33
#